data_e77f83e22e3939f347936d9c402ee4d8
#
_entry.id   e77f83e22e3939f347936d9c402ee4d8
#
_cell.length_a   1.000
_cell.length_b   1.000
_cell.length_c   1.000
_cell.angle_alpha   90.00
_cell.angle_beta   90.00
_cell.angle_gamma   90.00
#
_symmetry.space_group_name_H-M   'P 1'
#
loop_
_entity.id
_entity.type
_entity.pdbx_description
1 polymer ?
#
loop_
_entity_poly.entity_id
_entity_poly.type
_entity_poly.pdbx_seq_one_letter_code
_entity_poly.pdbx_strand_id
1 'polypeptide(L)'
;MSRFFRRLLTALLVFTAASAFCLLLYHYDNKYTQSAPQAIAGMLFVSEDDLAAYPVRSLWNGWNFYPDVLLSPKTCENRDKSTVRSVQIGAYSNFAFGSTERTPHGCGTYMLTLLLPETPRQYLIELPEIFSAYRFYIDDELVLSAGETNDEQYRSRLQNRAVSFEGSGTVRLLLAVRDESWIYSGMTYPPAFGTALGVNTQ
;
A
#
# COMPACT_ATOMS: atom_id res chain seq x y z
N MET A 1 9.49 -38.23 -38.84
CA MET A 1 9.41 -36.87 -38.29
C MET A 1 10.67 -36.10 -38.69
N SER A 2 10.55 -34.98 -39.43
CA SER A 2 11.71 -34.25 -39.95
C SER A 2 12.51 -33.64 -38.80
N ARG A 3 13.84 -33.46 -39.00
CA ARG A 3 14.69 -32.80 -37.99
C ARG A 3 14.22 -31.40 -37.62
N PHE A 4 13.62 -30.72 -38.58
CA PHE A 4 13.00 -29.41 -38.35
C PHE A 4 11.81 -29.50 -37.37
N PHE A 5 10.90 -30.46 -37.56
CA PHE A 5 9.73 -30.64 -36.68
C PHE A 5 10.13 -30.98 -35.24
N ARG A 6 11.16 -31.83 -35.04
CA ARG A 6 11.69 -32.11 -33.69
C ARG A 6 12.26 -30.86 -33.00
N ARG A 7 13.01 -30.04 -33.73
CA ARG A 7 13.57 -28.79 -33.20
C ARG A 7 12.49 -27.81 -32.81
N LEU A 8 11.44 -27.67 -33.65
CA LEU A 8 10.30 -26.82 -33.38
C LEU A 8 9.52 -27.28 -32.13
N LEU A 9 9.29 -28.60 -32.02
CA LEU A 9 8.62 -29.18 -30.85
C LEU A 9 9.42 -28.98 -29.55
N THR A 10 10.74 -29.18 -29.60
CA THR A 10 11.63 -28.95 -28.47
C THR A 10 11.62 -27.46 -28.07
N ALA A 11 11.72 -26.55 -29.02
CA ALA A 11 11.65 -25.10 -28.73
C ALA A 11 10.32 -24.69 -28.09
N LEU A 12 9.20 -25.22 -28.60
CA LEU A 12 7.86 -24.97 -28.03
C LEU A 12 7.76 -25.50 -26.60
N LEU A 13 8.28 -26.70 -26.34
CA LEU A 13 8.24 -27.33 -25.03
C LEU A 13 9.09 -26.54 -24.00
N VAL A 14 10.28 -26.08 -24.38
CA VAL A 14 11.13 -25.24 -23.56
C VAL A 14 10.47 -23.90 -23.27
N PHE A 15 9.88 -23.27 -24.28
CA PHE A 15 9.16 -22.02 -24.12
C PHE A 15 7.97 -22.16 -23.16
N THR A 16 7.16 -23.21 -23.32
CA THR A 16 6.02 -23.49 -22.44
C THR A 16 6.47 -23.73 -20.99
N ALA A 17 7.54 -24.53 -20.80
CA ALA A 17 8.06 -24.81 -19.47
C ALA A 17 8.63 -23.54 -18.81
N ALA A 18 9.35 -22.71 -19.55
CA ALA A 18 9.87 -21.43 -19.04
C ALA A 18 8.73 -20.46 -18.68
N SER A 19 7.70 -20.37 -19.54
CA SER A 19 6.53 -19.53 -19.25
C SER A 19 5.76 -20.00 -18.03
N ALA A 20 5.54 -21.31 -17.88
CA ALA A 20 4.89 -21.88 -16.71
C ALA A 20 5.70 -21.62 -15.42
N PHE A 21 7.03 -21.74 -15.49
CA PHE A 21 7.92 -21.42 -14.37
C PHE A 21 7.83 -19.93 -13.98
N CYS A 22 7.87 -19.01 -14.95
CA CYS A 22 7.70 -17.59 -14.69
C CYS A 22 6.33 -17.27 -14.07
N LEU A 23 5.25 -17.91 -14.54
CA LEU A 23 3.91 -17.73 -13.96
C LEU A 23 3.83 -18.27 -12.52
N LEU A 24 4.49 -19.40 -12.23
CA LEU A 24 4.57 -19.92 -10.87
C LEU A 24 5.34 -18.95 -9.95
N LEU A 25 6.51 -18.46 -10.36
CA LEU A 25 7.26 -17.47 -9.61
C LEU A 25 6.42 -16.20 -9.37
N TYR A 26 5.76 -15.69 -10.41
CA TYR A 26 4.88 -14.53 -10.30
C TYR A 26 3.75 -14.77 -9.28
N HIS A 27 3.14 -15.96 -9.30
CA HIS A 27 2.07 -16.28 -8.36
C HIS A 27 2.56 -16.35 -6.92
N TYR A 28 3.73 -16.94 -6.68
CA TYR A 28 4.29 -17.08 -5.32
C TYR A 28 4.88 -15.79 -4.76
N ASP A 29 5.49 -14.98 -5.60
CA ASP A 29 6.20 -13.75 -5.19
C ASP A 29 5.31 -12.49 -5.27
N ASN A 30 4.12 -12.62 -5.82
CA ASN A 30 3.24 -11.47 -6.01
C ASN A 30 2.47 -11.12 -4.72
N LYS A 31 2.84 -10.00 -4.10
CA LYS A 31 2.18 -9.45 -2.92
C LYS A 31 0.67 -9.20 -3.06
N TYR A 32 0.15 -9.08 -4.29
CA TYR A 32 -1.28 -8.94 -4.57
C TYR A 32 -2.04 -10.27 -4.60
N THR A 33 -1.35 -11.41 -4.58
CA THR A 33 -1.96 -12.75 -4.54
C THR A 33 -1.95 -13.38 -3.14
N GLN A 34 -1.47 -12.66 -2.12
CA GLN A 34 -1.50 -13.14 -0.74
C GLN A 34 -2.94 -13.40 -0.30
N SER A 35 -3.15 -14.56 0.31
CA SER A 35 -4.45 -14.97 0.85
C SER A 35 -4.82 -14.27 2.17
N ALA A 36 -3.94 -13.42 2.71
CA ALA A 36 -4.23 -12.68 3.93
C ALA A 36 -5.50 -11.83 3.79
N PRO A 37 -6.37 -11.77 4.82
CA PRO A 37 -7.53 -10.90 4.81
C PRO A 37 -7.15 -9.46 4.47
N GLN A 38 -7.96 -8.84 3.61
CA GLN A 38 -7.77 -7.47 3.16
C GLN A 38 -8.81 -6.54 3.78
N ALA A 39 -8.53 -5.25 3.75
CA ALA A 39 -9.45 -4.26 4.26
C ALA A 39 -10.70 -4.14 3.37
N ILE A 40 -11.82 -3.79 4.01
CA ILE A 40 -13.10 -3.48 3.37
C ILE A 40 -13.54 -2.12 3.88
N ALA A 41 -13.83 -1.20 2.96
CA ALA A 41 -14.33 0.15 3.27
C ALA A 41 -13.49 0.90 4.32
N GLY A 42 -12.16 0.80 4.23
CA GLY A 42 -11.24 1.49 5.13
C GLY A 42 -11.03 0.81 6.49
N MET A 43 -11.49 -0.44 6.67
CA MET A 43 -11.31 -1.20 7.91
C MET A 43 -10.67 -2.56 7.63
N LEU A 44 -9.66 -2.92 8.40
CA LEU A 44 -9.01 -4.23 8.40
C LEU A 44 -9.12 -4.86 9.77
N PHE A 45 -9.84 -5.97 9.85
CA PHE A 45 -9.86 -6.81 11.05
C PHE A 45 -8.65 -7.74 11.05
N VAL A 46 -7.95 -7.81 12.17
CA VAL A 46 -6.76 -8.63 12.36
C VAL A 46 -6.92 -9.45 13.64
N SER A 47 -7.17 -10.73 13.52
CA SER A 47 -7.25 -11.66 14.65
C SER A 47 -5.87 -12.21 15.06
N GLU A 48 -5.81 -12.88 16.21
CA GLU A 48 -4.61 -13.61 16.64
C GLU A 48 -4.23 -14.73 15.65
N ASP A 49 -5.22 -15.42 15.11
CA ASP A 49 -5.01 -16.48 14.12
C ASP A 49 -4.47 -15.90 12.80
N ASP A 50 -4.95 -14.70 12.42
CA ASP A 50 -4.42 -13.99 11.25
C ASP A 50 -2.96 -13.57 11.43
N LEU A 51 -2.57 -13.15 12.64
CA LEU A 51 -1.17 -12.80 12.93
C LEU A 51 -0.25 -14.02 12.92
N ALA A 52 -0.76 -15.17 13.36
CA ALA A 52 -0.02 -16.42 13.31
C ALA A 52 0.13 -16.96 11.87
N ALA A 53 -0.95 -16.90 11.08
CA ALA A 53 -0.97 -17.41 9.72
C ALA A 53 -0.23 -16.47 8.74
N TYR A 54 -0.31 -15.17 8.97
CA TYR A 54 0.26 -14.12 8.11
C TYR A 54 1.05 -13.12 8.96
N PRO A 55 2.25 -13.48 9.43
CA PRO A 55 3.07 -12.62 10.29
C PRO A 55 3.47 -11.31 9.62
N VAL A 56 3.53 -11.30 8.30
CA VAL A 56 3.66 -10.09 7.47
C VAL A 56 2.64 -10.15 6.36
N ARG A 57 1.94 -9.04 6.13
CA ARG A 57 0.93 -8.90 5.07
C ARG A 57 1.08 -7.59 4.32
N SER A 58 0.68 -7.59 3.08
CA SER A 58 0.63 -6.39 2.23
C SER A 58 -0.75 -5.73 2.35
N LEU A 59 -0.77 -4.44 2.65
CA LEU A 59 -2.00 -3.65 2.79
C LEU A 59 -2.37 -3.03 1.42
N TRP A 60 -2.69 -3.87 0.45
CA TRP A 60 -2.88 -3.43 -0.92
C TRP A 60 -4.31 -3.02 -1.28
N ASN A 61 -5.33 -3.44 -0.52
CA ASN A 61 -6.73 -3.23 -0.86
C ASN A 61 -7.52 -2.55 0.24
N GLY A 62 -8.61 -1.89 -0.15
CA GLY A 62 -9.67 -1.40 0.74
C GLY A 62 -9.32 -0.13 1.52
N TRP A 63 -8.30 0.63 1.13
CA TRP A 63 -8.04 1.94 1.69
C TRP A 63 -9.15 2.93 1.33
N ASN A 64 -9.53 3.78 2.27
CA ASN A 64 -10.29 4.97 1.99
C ASN A 64 -9.36 6.06 1.48
N PHE A 65 -9.67 6.65 0.34
CA PHE A 65 -8.94 7.78 -0.23
C PHE A 65 -9.83 9.01 -0.29
N TYR A 66 -9.31 10.12 0.19
CA TYR A 66 -9.92 11.43 0.18
C TYR A 66 -9.16 12.31 -0.81
N PRO A 67 -9.71 12.53 -2.04
CA PRO A 67 -9.04 13.37 -3.05
C PRO A 67 -9.06 14.84 -2.62
N ASP A 68 -8.09 15.59 -3.12
CA ASP A 68 -7.96 17.06 -3.02
C ASP A 68 -7.89 17.60 -1.58
N VAL A 69 -7.55 16.75 -0.60
CA VAL A 69 -7.44 17.18 0.80
C VAL A 69 -6.27 16.51 1.52
N LEU A 70 -5.52 17.32 2.26
CA LEU A 70 -4.50 16.85 3.20
C LEU A 70 -5.10 16.81 4.60
N LEU A 71 -5.59 15.66 5.01
CA LEU A 71 -6.12 15.45 6.35
C LEU A 71 -4.98 15.28 7.36
N SER A 72 -5.25 15.77 8.56
CA SER A 72 -4.48 15.49 9.78
C SER A 72 -5.39 14.82 10.80
N PRO A 73 -4.87 14.26 11.90
CA PRO A 73 -5.71 13.70 12.95
C PRO A 73 -6.80 14.64 13.43
N LYS A 74 -6.46 15.94 13.56
CA LYS A 74 -7.41 16.99 14.01
C LYS A 74 -8.52 17.30 13.01
N THR A 75 -8.24 17.21 11.70
CA THR A 75 -9.21 17.51 10.63
C THR A 75 -9.96 16.27 10.15
N CYS A 76 -9.45 15.10 10.47
CA CYS A 76 -9.99 13.82 10.03
C CYS A 76 -11.41 13.56 10.54
N GLU A 77 -11.78 14.04 11.74
CA GLU A 77 -13.12 13.85 12.32
C GLU A 77 -14.21 14.63 11.58
N ASN A 78 -13.86 15.82 11.11
CA ASN A 78 -14.79 16.73 10.40
C ASN A 78 -14.72 16.59 8.86
N ARG A 79 -14.12 15.50 8.37
CA ARG A 79 -13.95 15.28 6.94
C ARG A 79 -15.29 15.06 6.22
N ASP A 80 -15.37 15.53 5.00
CA ASP A 80 -16.48 15.18 4.10
C ASP A 80 -16.34 13.71 3.66
N LYS A 81 -17.33 12.91 4.03
CA LYS A 81 -17.40 11.48 3.70
C LYS A 81 -18.00 11.23 2.31
N SER A 82 -18.62 12.22 1.68
CA SER A 82 -19.27 12.06 0.38
C SER A 82 -18.25 11.87 -0.77
N THR A 83 -17.03 12.38 -0.60
CA THR A 83 -15.95 12.31 -1.60
C THR A 83 -15.04 11.10 -1.46
N VAL A 84 -15.22 10.28 -0.41
CA VAL A 84 -14.37 9.12 -0.16
C VAL A 84 -14.47 8.10 -1.28
N ARG A 85 -13.31 7.55 -1.66
CA ARG A 85 -13.18 6.45 -2.63
C ARG A 85 -12.50 5.27 -1.97
N SER A 86 -13.01 4.06 -2.19
CA SER A 86 -12.29 2.85 -1.84
C SER A 86 -11.28 2.54 -2.94
N VAL A 87 -10.01 2.38 -2.59
CA VAL A 87 -8.94 2.22 -3.55
C VAL A 87 -8.09 0.98 -3.27
N GLN A 88 -7.52 0.44 -4.36
CA GLN A 88 -6.46 -0.55 -4.33
C GLN A 88 -5.13 0.16 -4.60
N ILE A 89 -4.15 -0.10 -3.75
CA ILE A 89 -2.81 0.49 -3.92
C ILE A 89 -2.14 -0.14 -5.15
N GLY A 90 -1.60 0.71 -6.01
CA GLY A 90 -1.01 0.30 -7.29
C GLY A 90 -1.98 0.21 -8.46
N ALA A 91 -3.30 0.24 -8.23
CA ALA A 91 -4.29 0.27 -9.30
C ALA A 91 -4.41 1.66 -9.96
N TYR A 92 -4.12 2.72 -9.20
CA TYR A 92 -4.21 4.10 -9.64
C TYR A 92 -2.89 4.81 -9.42
N SER A 93 -2.35 5.38 -10.49
CA SER A 93 -1.09 6.11 -10.50
C SER A 93 -1.26 7.64 -10.50
N ASN A 94 -2.45 8.13 -10.15
CA ASN A 94 -2.74 9.58 -10.12
C ASN A 94 -3.87 9.89 -9.14
N PHE A 95 -4.03 11.18 -8.80
CA PHE A 95 -5.06 11.66 -7.88
C PHE A 95 -6.41 11.96 -8.54
N ALA A 96 -6.49 11.95 -9.87
CA ALA A 96 -7.70 12.28 -10.63
C ALA A 96 -8.63 11.07 -10.78
N PHE A 97 -9.30 10.69 -9.72
CA PHE A 97 -10.25 9.59 -9.72
C PHE A 97 -11.54 9.94 -10.49
N GLY A 98 -11.83 9.20 -11.55
CA GLY A 98 -13.06 9.36 -12.33
C GLY A 98 -13.05 10.53 -13.32
N SER A 99 -11.95 11.25 -13.45
CA SER A 99 -11.74 12.26 -14.49
C SER A 99 -11.27 11.61 -15.79
N THR A 100 -11.65 12.21 -16.92
CA THR A 100 -11.09 11.85 -18.23
C THR A 100 -9.66 12.37 -18.39
N GLU A 101 -9.30 13.43 -17.65
CA GLU A 101 -7.94 13.96 -17.58
C GLU A 101 -7.20 13.27 -16.44
N ARG A 102 -6.20 12.47 -16.80
CA ARG A 102 -5.29 11.86 -15.84
C ARG A 102 -4.20 12.84 -15.48
N THR A 103 -4.26 13.40 -14.28
CA THR A 103 -3.16 14.21 -13.74
C THR A 103 -2.47 13.44 -12.61
N PRO A 104 -1.14 13.30 -12.66
CA PRO A 104 -0.39 12.78 -11.53
C PRO A 104 -0.23 13.80 -10.40
N HIS A 105 -0.56 15.08 -10.67
CA HIS A 105 -0.37 16.17 -9.73
C HIS A 105 -1.61 16.40 -8.87
N GLY A 106 -1.40 16.92 -7.67
CA GLY A 106 -2.44 17.20 -6.70
C GLY A 106 -2.14 16.64 -5.32
N CYS A 107 -3.16 16.51 -4.51
CA CYS A 107 -3.02 15.96 -3.16
C CYS A 107 -4.18 15.01 -2.81
N GLY A 108 -3.99 14.28 -1.72
CA GLY A 108 -5.02 13.41 -1.20
C GLY A 108 -4.57 12.73 0.09
N THR A 109 -5.51 12.05 0.73
CA THR A 109 -5.24 11.35 1.99
C THR A 109 -5.77 9.93 1.93
N TYR A 110 -4.89 8.97 2.18
CA TYR A 110 -5.24 7.57 2.39
C TYR A 110 -5.50 7.33 3.87
N MET A 111 -6.55 6.60 4.18
CA MET A 111 -6.89 6.23 5.55
C MET A 111 -7.27 4.75 5.64
N LEU A 112 -6.74 4.09 6.65
CA LEU A 112 -7.05 2.70 6.99
C LEU A 112 -7.18 2.58 8.50
N THR A 113 -8.23 1.92 8.96
CA THR A 113 -8.41 1.58 10.37
C THR A 113 -8.11 0.11 10.58
N LEU A 114 -7.16 -0.18 11.44
CA LEU A 114 -6.84 -1.54 11.88
C LEU A 114 -7.65 -1.84 13.14
N LEU A 115 -8.34 -2.98 13.14
CA LEU A 115 -8.98 -3.55 14.33
C LEU A 115 -8.10 -4.70 14.82
N LEU A 116 -7.24 -4.40 15.77
CA LEU A 116 -6.21 -5.30 16.30
C LEU A 116 -6.73 -6.07 17.52
N PRO A 117 -6.07 -7.17 17.91
CA PRO A 117 -6.32 -7.82 19.20
C PRO A 117 -6.19 -6.85 20.39
N GLU A 118 -6.96 -7.08 21.45
CA GLU A 118 -6.96 -6.24 22.65
C GLU A 118 -5.64 -6.30 23.44
N THR A 119 -4.86 -7.38 23.27
CA THR A 119 -3.56 -7.52 23.91
C THR A 119 -2.53 -6.62 23.23
N PRO A 120 -1.98 -5.62 23.93
CA PRO A 120 -0.96 -4.73 23.37
C PRO A 120 0.25 -5.52 22.88
N ARG A 121 0.74 -5.17 21.68
CA ARG A 121 1.97 -5.74 21.11
C ARG A 121 2.64 -4.80 20.15
N GLN A 122 3.90 -5.10 19.85
CA GLN A 122 4.69 -4.35 18.90
C GLN A 122 4.36 -4.79 17.48
N TYR A 123 3.95 -3.82 16.68
CA TYR A 123 3.74 -3.94 15.25
C TYR A 123 4.79 -3.15 14.48
N LEU A 124 4.96 -3.49 13.22
CA LEU A 124 5.79 -2.77 12.29
C LEU A 124 5.00 -2.50 11.02
N ILE A 125 5.10 -1.28 10.53
CA ILE A 125 4.62 -0.90 9.22
C ILE A 125 5.77 -0.37 8.39
N GLU A 126 5.94 -0.92 7.20
CA GLU A 126 6.92 -0.44 6.22
C GLU A 126 6.18 0.29 5.12
N LEU A 127 6.51 1.57 4.94
CA LEU A 127 6.09 2.36 3.79
C LEU A 127 7.17 2.20 2.71
N PRO A 128 6.82 1.60 1.56
CA PRO A 128 7.72 1.53 0.42
C PRO A 128 7.97 2.92 -0.15
N GLU A 129 8.74 3.00 -1.21
CA GLU A 129 9.02 4.24 -1.92
C GLU A 129 7.74 4.96 -2.34
N ILE A 130 7.51 6.13 -1.74
CA ILE A 130 6.45 7.06 -2.13
C ILE A 130 7.15 8.23 -2.81
N PHE A 131 6.86 8.43 -4.09
CA PHE A 131 7.50 9.48 -4.91
C PHE A 131 7.03 10.88 -4.55
N SER A 132 5.92 10.99 -3.84
CA SER A 132 5.27 12.22 -3.40
C SER A 132 5.85 12.72 -2.07
N ALA A 133 5.66 13.99 -1.75
CA ALA A 133 5.80 14.46 -0.38
C ALA A 133 4.67 13.90 0.49
N TYR A 134 4.96 13.50 1.73
CA TYR A 134 3.94 12.90 2.58
C TYR A 134 4.13 13.17 4.07
N ARG A 135 3.02 13.02 4.80
CA ARG A 135 2.96 12.93 6.27
C ARG A 135 2.16 11.69 6.64
N PHE A 136 2.75 10.83 7.44
CA PHE A 136 2.14 9.59 7.90
C PHE A 136 1.91 9.63 9.40
N TYR A 137 0.66 9.42 9.79
CA TYR A 137 0.22 9.42 11.17
C TYR A 137 -0.28 8.02 11.55
N ILE A 138 0.01 7.64 12.79
CA ILE A 138 -0.63 6.51 13.47
C ILE A 138 -1.41 7.12 14.62
N ASP A 139 -2.73 6.93 14.60
CA ASP A 139 -3.68 7.64 15.47
C ASP A 139 -3.49 9.15 15.40
N ASP A 140 -3.04 9.79 16.45
CA ASP A 140 -2.83 11.24 16.54
C ASP A 140 -1.36 11.65 16.39
N GLU A 141 -0.44 10.70 16.26
CA GLU A 141 0.99 10.95 16.23
C GLU A 141 1.53 10.99 14.79
N LEU A 142 2.31 12.03 14.46
CA LEU A 142 3.09 12.09 13.21
C LEU A 142 4.34 11.21 13.37
N VAL A 143 4.32 10.03 12.74
CA VAL A 143 5.41 9.05 12.89
C VAL A 143 6.45 9.12 11.78
N LEU A 144 6.04 9.50 10.57
CA LEU A 144 6.94 9.67 9.42
C LEU A 144 6.54 10.88 8.58
N SER A 145 7.54 11.57 8.04
CA SER A 145 7.33 12.58 7.00
C SER A 145 8.47 12.57 5.99
N ALA A 146 8.18 12.86 4.74
CA ALA A 146 9.18 13.04 3.69
C ALA A 146 8.79 14.18 2.77
N GLY A 147 9.75 15.07 2.52
CA GLY A 147 9.51 16.26 1.71
C GLY A 147 8.66 17.31 2.42
N GLU A 148 8.13 18.26 1.63
CA GLU A 148 7.24 19.34 2.10
C GLU A 148 5.94 19.30 1.30
N THR A 149 4.82 19.21 2.03
CA THR A 149 3.47 19.08 1.46
C THR A 149 2.76 20.43 1.24
N ASN A 150 3.39 21.55 1.63
CA ASN A 150 2.85 22.89 1.40
C ASN A 150 3.03 23.28 -0.08
N ASP A 151 1.98 23.87 -0.70
CA ASP A 151 1.96 24.29 -2.10
C ASP A 151 3.15 25.16 -2.49
N GLU A 152 3.39 26.20 -1.71
CA GLU A 152 4.43 27.21 -2.01
C GLU A 152 5.86 26.68 -1.86
N GLN A 153 6.03 25.61 -1.08
CA GLN A 153 7.33 25.05 -0.72
C GLN A 153 7.44 23.58 -1.07
N TYR A 154 6.56 23.09 -1.95
CA TYR A 154 6.54 21.67 -2.30
C TYR A 154 7.94 21.14 -2.64
N ARG A 155 8.30 20.03 -2.00
CA ARG A 155 9.51 19.28 -2.29
C ARG A 155 9.27 17.81 -1.99
N SER A 156 9.38 16.98 -2.99
CA SER A 156 9.35 15.52 -2.80
C SER A 156 10.69 15.03 -2.23
N ARG A 157 10.62 13.94 -1.46
CA ARG A 157 11.81 13.23 -0.99
C ARG A 157 11.53 11.73 -0.96
N LEU A 158 12.20 11.01 -1.84
CA LEU A 158 12.08 9.57 -1.92
C LEU A 158 12.75 8.89 -0.71
N GLN A 159 12.00 8.08 0.00
CA GLN A 159 12.48 7.31 1.15
C GLN A 159 11.66 6.03 1.31
N ASN A 160 12.36 4.92 1.56
CA ASN A 160 11.77 3.72 2.13
C ASN A 160 11.91 3.80 3.66
N ARG A 161 10.83 3.65 4.39
CA ARG A 161 10.80 3.84 5.84
C ARG A 161 9.94 2.79 6.51
N ALA A 162 10.44 2.29 7.63
CA ALA A 162 9.69 1.45 8.54
C ALA A 162 9.51 2.15 9.89
N VAL A 163 8.38 1.95 10.52
CA VAL A 163 8.07 2.44 11.86
C VAL A 163 7.48 1.31 12.70
N SER A 164 7.99 1.18 13.91
CA SER A 164 7.45 0.27 14.92
C SER A 164 6.56 1.06 15.87
N PHE A 165 5.43 0.49 16.23
CA PHE A 165 4.49 1.09 17.18
C PHE A 165 3.86 0.00 18.06
N GLU A 166 3.47 0.37 19.26
CA GLU A 166 2.65 -0.46 20.12
C GLU A 166 1.18 -0.21 19.83
N GLY A 167 0.39 -1.28 19.62
CA GLY A 167 -1.01 -1.15 19.26
C GLY A 167 -1.88 -2.23 19.88
N SER A 168 -3.15 -1.89 20.10
CA SER A 168 -4.24 -2.80 20.50
C SER A 168 -5.59 -2.16 20.15
N GLY A 169 -6.63 -2.97 20.01
CA GLY A 169 -7.97 -2.47 19.68
C GLY A 169 -7.98 -1.72 18.34
N THR A 170 -8.41 -0.47 18.33
CA THR A 170 -8.55 0.32 17.10
C THR A 170 -7.35 1.24 16.89
N VAL A 171 -6.66 1.09 15.76
CA VAL A 171 -5.52 1.92 15.35
C VAL A 171 -5.81 2.52 13.98
N ARG A 172 -5.66 3.83 13.82
CA ARG A 172 -5.89 4.55 12.57
C ARG A 172 -4.57 4.91 11.89
N LEU A 173 -4.46 4.49 10.63
CA LEU A 173 -3.37 4.88 9.74
C LEU A 173 -3.86 6.00 8.82
N LEU A 174 -3.13 7.11 8.77
CA LEU A 174 -3.47 8.27 7.93
C LEU A 174 -2.22 8.71 7.17
N LEU A 175 -2.28 8.64 5.84
CA LEU A 175 -1.19 9.08 4.97
C LEU A 175 -1.68 10.22 4.06
N ALA A 176 -1.29 11.44 4.40
CA ALA A 176 -1.54 12.62 3.58
C ALA A 176 -0.38 12.82 2.61
N VAL A 177 -0.69 12.92 1.31
CA VAL A 177 0.30 12.98 0.22
C VAL A 177 0.02 14.14 -0.73
N ARG A 178 1.08 14.73 -1.27
CA ARG A 178 1.03 15.73 -2.34
C ARG A 178 2.10 15.42 -3.38
N ASP A 179 1.75 15.56 -4.65
CA ASP A 179 2.66 15.44 -5.77
C ASP A 179 2.45 16.57 -6.79
N GLU A 180 3.55 17.24 -7.16
CA GLU A 180 3.58 18.28 -8.18
C GLU A 180 4.67 18.03 -9.25
N SER A 181 5.41 16.91 -9.14
CA SER A 181 6.61 16.72 -9.96
C SER A 181 6.79 15.34 -10.59
N TRP A 182 6.12 14.31 -10.09
CA TRP A 182 6.33 12.94 -10.55
C TRP A 182 5.17 12.40 -11.38
N ILE A 183 5.46 11.41 -12.22
CA ILE A 183 4.46 10.71 -13.04
C ILE A 183 3.63 9.73 -12.18
N TYR A 184 4.23 9.21 -11.10
CA TYR A 184 3.60 8.29 -10.16
C TYR A 184 3.35 9.01 -8.85
N SER A 185 2.09 9.26 -8.56
CA SER A 185 1.65 9.99 -7.38
C SER A 185 1.04 9.08 -6.32
N GLY A 186 1.20 9.47 -5.06
CA GLY A 186 0.65 8.74 -3.93
C GLY A 186 1.32 7.39 -3.67
N MET A 187 0.58 6.47 -3.10
CA MET A 187 1.03 5.10 -2.85
C MET A 187 0.96 4.26 -4.13
N THR A 188 2.10 4.02 -4.77
CA THR A 188 2.21 3.11 -5.92
C THR A 188 2.47 1.67 -5.51
N TYR A 189 3.09 1.48 -4.35
CA TYR A 189 3.34 0.17 -3.76
C TYR A 189 2.63 0.08 -2.40
N PRO A 190 2.01 -1.08 -2.08
CA PRO A 190 1.31 -1.24 -0.82
C PRO A 190 2.28 -1.32 0.36
N PRO A 191 1.92 -0.72 1.50
CA PRO A 191 2.65 -0.90 2.74
C PRO A 191 2.65 -2.36 3.19
N ALA A 192 3.75 -2.79 3.83
CA ALA A 192 3.80 -4.04 4.55
C ALA A 192 3.48 -3.80 6.03
N PHE A 193 2.68 -4.68 6.61
CA PHE A 193 2.27 -4.63 8.01
C PHE A 193 2.45 -6.01 8.65
N GLY A 194 2.95 -6.04 9.87
CA GLY A 194 3.11 -7.28 10.62
C GLY A 194 3.54 -7.06 12.06
N THR A 195 3.77 -8.16 12.76
CA THR A 195 4.40 -8.10 14.08
C THR A 195 5.89 -7.82 13.93
N ALA A 196 6.49 -7.11 14.89
CA ALA A 196 7.91 -6.78 14.86
C ALA A 196 8.83 -8.02 14.76
N LEU A 197 8.39 -9.17 15.28
CA LEU A 197 9.09 -10.44 15.15
C LEU A 197 9.00 -11.04 13.74
N GLY A 198 7.86 -10.87 13.05
CA GLY A 198 7.64 -11.42 11.71
C GLY A 198 8.43 -10.69 10.61
N VAL A 199 8.68 -9.39 10.78
CA VAL A 199 9.40 -8.59 9.77
C VAL A 199 10.92 -8.78 9.85
N ASN A 200 11.46 -9.09 11.03
CA ASN A 200 12.91 -9.33 11.19
C ASN A 200 13.37 -10.72 10.67
N THR A 201 12.46 -11.57 10.19
CA THR A 201 12.75 -12.93 9.72
C THR A 201 12.68 -13.07 8.20
N GLN A 202 12.41 -12.04 7.45
CA GLN A 202 12.48 -11.94 5.99
C GLN A 202 13.70 -11.13 5.55
#